data_80c44447dc16bd5b3d0b1189990d4cf9
#
_entry.id   80c44447dc16bd5b3d0b1189990d4cf9
#
_cell.length_a   1.000
_cell.length_b   1.000
_cell.length_c   1.000
_cell.angle_alpha   90.00
_cell.angle_beta   90.00
_cell.angle_gamma   90.00
#
_symmetry.space_group_name_H-M   'P 1'
#
loop_
_entity.id
_entity.type
_entity.pdbx_description
1 polymer ?
#
loop_
_entity_poly.entity_id
_entity_poly.type
_entity_poly.pdbx_seq_one_letter_code
_entity_poly.pdbx_strand_id
1 'polypeptide(L)'
;MGPLIGIYNEANSALQATWDVGIVRAQIPSDELTINIWNNRTGATDVSDLREPMLAVLDSNGLTSDTAVPKDKWVQVNVESVDGNTTTWTPIGGTVTKSLRANDLVTEDIIKGTMNNGDPLLFPQNVCTAKLRIVAPLNSIPGDFSFKIRLTGYFT
;
A
#
# COMPACT_ATOMS: atom_id res chain seq x y z
N MET A 1 17.60 11.69 -11.37
CA MET A 1 17.15 10.27 -11.34
C MET A 1 15.76 10.22 -10.70
N GLY A 2 14.85 9.50 -11.29
CA GLY A 2 13.51 9.32 -10.74
C GLY A 2 13.52 8.55 -9.42
N PRO A 3 12.37 8.42 -8.75
CA PRO A 3 12.26 7.70 -7.49
C PRO A 3 12.63 6.21 -7.68
N LEU A 4 13.24 5.63 -6.66
CA LEU A 4 13.59 4.21 -6.60
C LEU A 4 12.69 3.52 -5.58
N ILE A 5 11.58 2.98 -6.05
CA ILE A 5 10.52 2.45 -5.19
C ILE A 5 10.69 0.95 -4.96
N GLY A 6 10.58 0.55 -3.71
CA GLY A 6 10.50 -0.84 -3.30
C GLY A 6 9.42 -1.05 -2.25
N ILE A 7 8.66 -2.12 -2.39
CA ILE A 7 7.67 -2.55 -1.40
C ILE A 7 8.26 -3.73 -0.63
N TYR A 8 8.43 -3.54 0.67
CA TYR A 8 9.08 -4.50 1.56
C TYR A 8 8.09 -5.08 2.57
N ASN A 9 8.43 -6.23 3.11
CA ASN A 9 7.71 -6.79 4.25
C ASN A 9 7.90 -5.92 5.51
N GLU A 10 7.13 -6.19 6.55
CA GLU A 10 7.16 -5.43 7.80
C GLU A 10 8.55 -5.33 8.42
N ALA A 11 9.34 -6.39 8.33
CA ALA A 11 10.69 -6.45 8.89
C ALA A 11 11.75 -5.76 8.01
N ASN A 12 11.39 -5.27 6.82
CA ASN A 12 12.31 -4.72 5.81
C ASN A 12 13.41 -5.71 5.37
N SER A 13 13.16 -7.00 5.51
CA SER A 13 14.13 -8.05 5.21
C SER A 13 14.06 -8.57 3.77
N ALA A 14 12.92 -8.40 3.10
CA ALA A 14 12.69 -8.87 1.73
C ALA A 14 11.60 -8.05 1.04
N LEU A 15 11.63 -8.04 -0.30
CA LEU A 15 10.54 -7.47 -1.10
C LEU A 15 9.26 -8.30 -0.90
N GLN A 16 8.14 -7.61 -0.75
CA GLN A 16 6.80 -8.20 -0.68
C GLN A 16 6.21 -8.29 -2.08
N ALA A 17 6.49 -9.37 -2.79
CA ALA A 17 6.06 -9.54 -4.18
C ALA A 17 4.64 -10.07 -4.32
N THR A 18 4.16 -10.85 -3.33
CA THR A 18 2.84 -11.50 -3.36
C THR A 18 2.18 -11.41 -1.99
N TRP A 19 0.86 -11.48 -2.01
CA TRP A 19 0.04 -11.56 -0.80
C TRP A 19 -0.96 -12.71 -0.95
N ASP A 20 -0.72 -13.81 -0.26
CA ASP A 20 -1.67 -14.91 -0.15
C ASP A 20 -2.55 -14.67 1.08
N VAL A 21 -3.78 -14.25 0.82
CA VAL A 21 -4.73 -13.92 1.89
C VAL A 21 -5.31 -15.18 2.55
N GLY A 22 -5.28 -16.31 1.85
CA GLY A 22 -5.92 -17.54 2.30
C GLY A 22 -7.45 -17.49 2.17
N ILE A 23 -8.14 -18.18 3.07
CA ILE A 23 -9.61 -18.28 3.06
C ILE A 23 -10.21 -17.05 3.71
N VAL A 24 -11.10 -16.37 2.98
CA VAL A 24 -11.85 -15.20 3.47
C VAL A 24 -13.31 -15.58 3.64
N ARG A 25 -13.89 -15.19 4.77
CA ARG A 25 -15.33 -15.35 5.05
C ARG A 25 -16.02 -13.99 5.00
N ALA A 26 -17.25 -13.96 4.50
CA ALA A 26 -18.02 -12.73 4.40
C ALA A 26 -18.07 -11.96 5.74
N GLN A 27 -17.81 -10.67 5.70
CA GLN A 27 -17.81 -9.71 6.82
C GLN A 27 -16.78 -10.00 7.93
N ILE A 28 -15.93 -11.00 7.79
CA ILE A 28 -14.85 -11.29 8.75
C ILE A 28 -13.54 -10.80 8.15
N PRO A 29 -12.84 -9.83 8.78
CA PRO A 29 -11.55 -9.38 8.27
C PRO A 29 -10.53 -10.51 8.21
N SER A 30 -9.75 -10.54 7.12
CA SER A 30 -8.59 -11.40 7.00
C SER A 30 -7.48 -10.98 7.98
N ASP A 31 -6.44 -11.79 8.07
CA ASP A 31 -5.20 -11.36 8.72
C ASP A 31 -4.65 -10.13 8.00
N GLU A 32 -4.02 -9.25 8.77
CA GLU A 32 -3.42 -8.02 8.25
C GLU A 32 -2.07 -8.30 7.59
N LEU A 33 -1.83 -7.64 6.46
CA LEU A 33 -0.51 -7.54 5.84
C LEU A 33 0.04 -6.15 6.12
N THR A 34 1.21 -6.06 6.73
CA THR A 34 1.94 -4.81 6.87
C THR A 34 3.03 -4.73 5.82
N ILE A 35 3.05 -3.63 5.06
CA ILE A 35 4.08 -3.36 4.06
C ILE A 35 4.76 -2.03 4.33
N ASN A 36 6.03 -1.95 3.98
CA ASN A 36 6.82 -0.72 4.00
C ASN A 36 7.16 -0.32 2.57
N ILE A 37 6.65 0.81 2.15
CA ILE A 37 6.89 1.38 0.83
C ILE A 37 8.03 2.38 0.96
N TRP A 38 9.19 2.04 0.39
CA TRP A 38 10.39 2.85 0.44
C TRP A 38 10.63 3.58 -0.87
N ASN A 39 11.15 4.78 -0.76
CA ASN A 39 11.83 5.46 -1.85
C ASN A 39 13.32 5.56 -1.51
N ASN A 40 14.17 5.07 -2.41
CA ASN A 40 15.64 5.13 -2.29
C ASN A 40 16.21 4.39 -1.06
N ARG A 41 15.62 3.26 -0.66
CA ARG A 41 16.11 2.50 0.50
C ARG A 41 17.59 2.13 0.34
N THR A 42 18.40 2.45 1.35
CA THR A 42 19.86 2.25 1.35
C THR A 42 20.60 3.00 0.24
N GLY A 43 19.97 4.01 -0.35
CA GLY A 43 20.60 4.79 -1.42
C GLY A 43 21.72 5.68 -0.91
N ALA A 44 22.84 5.68 -1.62
CA ALA A 44 24.04 6.48 -1.30
C ALA A 44 23.94 7.93 -1.80
N THR A 45 22.98 8.21 -2.68
CA THR A 45 22.75 9.56 -3.25
C THR A 45 21.25 9.85 -3.27
N ASP A 46 20.89 11.12 -3.29
CA ASP A 46 19.50 11.54 -3.39
C ASP A 46 18.91 11.20 -4.77
N VAL A 47 17.65 10.82 -4.77
CA VAL A 47 16.81 10.69 -5.96
C VAL A 47 15.57 11.55 -5.81
N SER A 48 14.74 11.64 -6.84
CA SER A 48 13.50 12.41 -6.79
C SER A 48 12.54 11.87 -5.73
N ASP A 49 11.81 12.76 -5.09
CA ASP A 49 10.68 12.41 -4.21
C ASP A 49 9.56 11.76 -5.04
N LEU A 50 8.87 10.80 -4.46
CA LEU A 50 7.60 10.31 -4.99
C LEU A 50 6.48 11.17 -4.40
N ARG A 51 5.73 11.83 -5.28
CA ARG A 51 4.66 12.77 -4.90
C ARG A 51 3.29 12.18 -5.19
N GLU A 52 2.34 12.49 -4.32
CA GLU A 52 0.96 12.00 -4.36
C GLU A 52 0.89 10.47 -4.57
N PRO A 53 1.67 9.70 -3.79
CA PRO A 53 1.62 8.25 -3.91
C PRO A 53 0.26 7.72 -3.48
N MET A 54 -0.26 6.75 -4.25
CA MET A 54 -1.55 6.13 -4.00
C MET A 54 -1.49 4.62 -4.22
N LEU A 55 -2.25 3.88 -3.43
CA LEU A 55 -2.52 2.46 -3.66
C LEU A 55 -3.85 2.29 -4.38
N ALA A 56 -3.86 1.46 -5.40
CA ALA A 56 -5.04 1.01 -6.14
C ALA A 56 -5.14 -0.51 -6.11
N VAL A 57 -6.36 -1.02 -6.24
CA VAL A 57 -6.65 -2.45 -6.35
C VAL A 57 -7.28 -2.71 -7.69
N LEU A 58 -6.68 -3.62 -8.43
CA LEU A 58 -7.07 -4.00 -9.78
C LEU A 58 -7.33 -5.50 -9.84
N ASP A 59 -8.01 -5.96 -10.88
CA ASP A 59 -8.07 -7.38 -11.17
C ASP A 59 -6.73 -7.94 -11.66
N SER A 60 -6.66 -9.24 -11.89
CA SER A 60 -5.42 -9.88 -12.35
C SER A 60 -4.94 -9.40 -13.73
N ASN A 61 -5.81 -8.78 -14.52
CA ASN A 61 -5.50 -8.18 -15.82
C ASN A 61 -5.17 -6.68 -15.75
N GLY A 62 -5.18 -6.09 -14.56
CA GLY A 62 -4.93 -4.66 -14.37
C GLY A 62 -6.12 -3.75 -14.66
N LEU A 63 -7.36 -4.28 -14.66
CA LEU A 63 -8.59 -3.54 -14.88
C LEU A 63 -9.28 -3.19 -13.55
N THR A 64 -10.11 -2.16 -13.56
CA THR A 64 -10.67 -1.58 -12.34
C THR A 64 -12.00 -2.16 -11.89
N SER A 65 -12.73 -2.91 -12.74
CA SER A 65 -14.15 -3.12 -12.49
C SER A 65 -14.70 -4.50 -12.82
N ASP A 66 -13.89 -5.45 -13.29
CA ASP A 66 -14.46 -6.69 -13.86
C ASP A 66 -14.61 -7.81 -12.84
N THR A 67 -13.90 -7.79 -11.72
CA THR A 67 -13.99 -8.82 -10.69
C THR A 67 -14.41 -8.24 -9.34
N ALA A 68 -14.93 -9.11 -8.46
CA ALA A 68 -15.52 -8.70 -7.19
C ALA A 68 -14.55 -7.96 -6.27
N VAL A 69 -13.29 -8.38 -6.18
CA VAL A 69 -12.33 -7.79 -5.24
C VAL A 69 -12.12 -6.30 -5.50
N PRO A 70 -11.73 -5.83 -6.71
CA PRO A 70 -11.64 -4.39 -6.96
C PRO A 70 -13.01 -3.71 -7.05
N LYS A 71 -13.97 -4.32 -7.73
CA LYS A 71 -15.29 -3.72 -7.96
C LYS A 71 -16.04 -3.41 -6.67
N ASP A 72 -16.06 -4.35 -5.73
CA ASP A 72 -16.80 -4.25 -4.47
C ASP A 72 -15.91 -3.80 -3.29
N LYS A 73 -14.68 -3.37 -3.57
CA LYS A 73 -13.73 -2.79 -2.60
C LYS A 73 -13.49 -3.69 -1.39
N TRP A 74 -13.09 -4.93 -1.64
CA TRP A 74 -12.81 -5.88 -0.56
C TRP A 74 -11.54 -5.54 0.22
N VAL A 75 -10.55 -4.92 -0.43
CA VAL A 75 -9.30 -4.53 0.22
C VAL A 75 -9.50 -3.25 1.02
N GLN A 76 -9.11 -3.31 2.28
CA GLN A 76 -9.12 -2.15 3.17
C GLN A 76 -7.69 -1.80 3.56
N VAL A 77 -7.40 -0.51 3.61
CA VAL A 77 -6.06 0.01 3.89
C VAL A 77 -6.11 0.99 5.07
N ASN A 78 -5.14 0.85 5.97
CA ASN A 78 -4.82 1.84 6.99
C ASN A 78 -3.41 2.37 6.74
N VAL A 79 -3.27 3.68 6.71
CA VAL A 79 -1.98 4.37 6.65
C VAL A 79 -1.93 5.32 7.83
N GLU A 80 -1.18 4.98 8.87
CA GLU A 80 -1.19 5.72 10.14
C GLU A 80 -0.81 7.20 9.95
N SER A 81 0.16 7.49 9.09
CA SER A 81 0.57 8.88 8.80
C SER A 81 -0.52 9.72 8.13
N VAL A 82 -1.47 9.10 7.43
CA VAL A 82 -2.63 9.76 6.81
C VAL A 82 -3.83 9.74 7.75
N ASP A 83 -4.13 8.58 8.34
CA ASP A 83 -5.35 8.35 9.13
C ASP A 83 -5.22 8.85 10.58
N GLY A 84 -3.99 9.04 11.07
CA GLY A 84 -3.72 9.48 12.43
C GLY A 84 -3.92 8.43 13.52
N ASN A 85 -4.22 7.18 13.13
CA ASN A 85 -4.45 6.05 14.04
C ASN A 85 -4.26 4.72 13.31
N THR A 86 -4.36 3.61 14.03
CA THR A 86 -4.23 2.25 13.49
C THR A 86 -5.57 1.54 13.29
N THR A 87 -6.70 2.22 13.48
CA THR A 87 -8.04 1.61 13.51
C THR A 87 -8.97 2.06 12.39
N THR A 88 -8.60 3.11 11.64
CA THR A 88 -9.38 3.60 10.51
C THR A 88 -9.02 2.82 9.25
N TRP A 89 -9.99 2.11 8.68
CA TRP A 89 -9.80 1.31 7.48
C TRP A 89 -10.59 1.90 6.32
N THR A 90 -9.90 2.16 5.21
CA THR A 90 -10.50 2.70 4.00
C THR A 90 -10.65 1.59 2.96
N PRO A 91 -11.89 1.24 2.56
CA PRO A 91 -12.12 0.31 1.45
C PRO A 91 -11.66 0.93 0.14
N ILE A 92 -10.85 0.20 -0.63
CA ILE A 92 -10.35 0.64 -1.93
C ILE A 92 -10.61 -0.42 -3.01
N GLY A 93 -10.69 0.05 -4.23
CA GLY A 93 -10.91 -0.78 -5.41
C GLY A 93 -11.67 -0.01 -6.49
N GLY A 94 -11.65 -0.51 -7.70
CA GLY A 94 -12.18 0.22 -8.83
C GLY A 94 -11.43 1.54 -9.03
N THR A 95 -12.14 2.66 -8.94
CA THR A 95 -11.57 4.01 -9.02
C THR A 95 -11.19 4.60 -7.67
N VAL A 96 -11.52 3.92 -6.57
CA VAL A 96 -11.20 4.38 -5.22
C VAL A 96 -9.80 3.94 -4.83
N THR A 97 -8.95 4.89 -4.49
CA THR A 97 -7.56 4.69 -4.12
C THR A 97 -7.30 5.18 -2.69
N LYS A 98 -6.16 4.80 -2.13
CA LYS A 98 -5.70 5.28 -0.82
C LYS A 98 -4.45 6.11 -0.99
N SER A 99 -4.49 7.37 -0.55
CA SER A 99 -3.32 8.23 -0.46
C SER A 99 -2.32 7.71 0.56
N LEU A 100 -1.04 7.85 0.24
CA LEU A 100 0.07 7.44 1.09
C LEU A 100 0.87 8.67 1.51
N ARG A 101 1.54 8.55 2.65
CA ARG A 101 2.40 9.61 3.18
C ARG A 101 3.52 8.98 3.98
N ALA A 102 4.73 9.50 3.87
CA ALA A 102 5.86 9.04 4.67
C ALA A 102 5.55 9.14 6.17
N ASN A 103 6.15 8.27 6.96
CA ASN A 103 5.76 8.03 8.35
C ASN A 103 5.86 9.25 9.27
N ASP A 104 6.75 10.19 8.98
CA ASP A 104 6.95 11.41 9.78
C ASP A 104 6.27 12.66 9.21
N LEU A 105 5.67 12.58 8.02
CA LEU A 105 4.98 13.71 7.42
C LEU A 105 3.53 13.76 7.87
N VAL A 106 3.00 14.97 8.04
CA VAL A 106 1.63 15.18 8.55
C VAL A 106 0.73 15.95 7.58
N THR A 107 1.29 16.61 6.58
CA THR A 107 0.53 17.51 5.67
C THR A 107 0.77 17.25 4.19
N GLU A 108 1.87 16.60 3.83
CA GLU A 108 2.25 16.39 2.44
C GLU A 108 2.29 14.89 2.09
N ASP A 109 1.60 14.52 1.03
CA ASP A 109 1.60 13.15 0.51
C ASP A 109 2.84 12.94 -0.37
N ILE A 110 3.97 12.70 0.29
CA ILE A 110 5.29 12.52 -0.31
C ILE A 110 6.01 11.37 0.39
N ILE A 111 6.79 10.61 -0.39
CA ILE A 111 7.83 9.73 0.13
C ILE A 111 9.17 10.25 -0.40
N LYS A 112 10.02 10.75 0.50
CA LYS A 112 11.27 11.40 0.15
C LYS A 112 12.27 10.45 -0.49
N GLY A 113 13.04 10.96 -1.45
CA GLY A 113 14.10 10.22 -2.12
C GLY A 113 15.50 10.48 -1.57
N THR A 114 15.63 11.05 -0.39
CA THR A 114 16.94 11.36 0.22
C THR A 114 17.76 10.11 0.50
N MET A 115 19.08 10.24 0.47
CA MET A 115 19.97 9.15 0.84
C MET A 115 19.72 8.69 2.29
N ASN A 116 19.87 7.39 2.53
CA ASN A 116 19.57 6.80 3.84
C ASN A 116 20.25 5.44 3.99
N ASN A 117 20.28 4.93 5.22
CA ASN A 117 20.86 3.63 5.54
C ASN A 117 19.83 2.48 5.59
N GLY A 118 18.56 2.74 5.25
CA GLY A 118 17.49 1.74 5.28
C GLY A 118 16.86 1.52 6.66
N ASP A 119 17.20 2.32 7.66
CA ASP A 119 16.58 2.27 8.97
C ASP A 119 15.32 3.15 9.00
N PRO A 120 14.12 2.56 9.18
CA PRO A 120 12.87 3.33 9.14
C PRO A 120 12.71 4.28 10.32
N LEU A 121 13.40 4.05 11.43
CA LEU A 121 13.35 4.91 12.61
C LEU A 121 14.22 6.17 12.44
N LEU A 122 15.34 6.05 11.72
CA LEU A 122 16.23 7.17 11.43
C LEU A 122 15.82 7.95 10.18
N PHE A 123 15.17 7.28 9.21
CA PHE A 123 14.75 7.88 7.95
C PHE A 123 13.26 7.65 7.66
N PRO A 124 12.36 8.06 8.58
CA PRO A 124 10.92 7.86 8.39
C PRO A 124 10.35 8.63 7.20
N GLN A 125 11.02 9.68 6.74
CA GLN A 125 10.60 10.45 5.55
C GLN A 125 10.75 9.68 4.24
N ASN A 126 11.53 8.60 4.22
CA ASN A 126 11.77 7.77 3.04
C ASN A 126 10.85 6.55 2.95
N VAL A 127 10.00 6.32 3.94
CA VAL A 127 9.16 5.13 4.05
C VAL A 127 7.74 5.46 4.45
N CYS A 128 6.78 4.78 3.84
CA CYS A 128 5.38 4.77 4.26
C CYS A 128 4.99 3.35 4.68
N THR A 129 4.53 3.20 5.91
CA THR A 129 4.01 1.92 6.41
C THR A 129 2.50 1.88 6.19
N ALA A 130 2.04 0.86 5.49
CA ALA A 130 0.62 0.62 5.24
C ALA A 130 0.22 -0.77 5.70
N LYS A 131 -0.99 -0.88 6.25
CA LYS A 131 -1.62 -2.14 6.61
C LYS A 131 -2.78 -2.42 5.68
N LEU A 132 -2.87 -3.65 5.21
CA LEU A 132 -3.93 -4.11 4.31
C LEU A 132 -4.63 -5.32 4.91
N ARG A 133 -5.93 -5.40 4.69
CA ARG A 133 -6.75 -6.57 5.01
C ARG A 133 -7.84 -6.73 3.97
N ILE A 134 -8.47 -7.89 3.94
CA ILE A 134 -9.64 -8.15 3.10
C ILE A 134 -10.87 -8.33 3.96
N VAL A 135 -11.96 -7.67 3.55
CA VAL A 135 -13.30 -7.87 4.10
C VAL A 135 -14.26 -8.08 2.92
N ALA A 136 -14.71 -9.31 2.73
CA ALA A 136 -15.69 -9.63 1.70
C ALA A 136 -17.10 -9.16 2.14
N PRO A 137 -17.91 -8.56 1.25
CA PRO A 137 -19.27 -8.18 1.56
C PRO A 137 -20.15 -9.39 1.91
N LEU A 138 -21.27 -9.14 2.61
CA LEU A 138 -22.19 -10.18 3.07
C LEU A 138 -22.68 -11.12 1.95
N ASN A 139 -22.98 -10.56 0.80
CA ASN A 139 -23.56 -11.29 -0.34
C ASN A 139 -22.50 -11.73 -1.37
N SER A 140 -21.24 -11.88 -0.96
CA SER A 140 -20.18 -12.33 -1.85
C SER A 140 -20.41 -13.72 -2.36
N ILE A 141 -20.18 -13.95 -3.66
CA ILE A 141 -20.29 -15.25 -4.28
C ILE A 141 -19.01 -16.03 -3.97
N PRO A 142 -19.10 -17.28 -3.47
CA PRO A 142 -17.92 -18.12 -3.24
C PRO A 142 -17.14 -18.37 -4.54
N GLY A 143 -15.82 -18.47 -4.43
CA GLY A 143 -14.94 -18.75 -5.56
C GLY A 143 -13.49 -18.44 -5.21
N ASP A 144 -12.63 -18.66 -6.19
CA ASP A 144 -11.22 -18.27 -6.13
C ASP A 144 -11.05 -16.88 -6.73
N PHE A 145 -10.35 -16.01 -6.03
CA PHE A 145 -10.15 -14.63 -6.44
C PHE A 145 -8.66 -14.28 -6.50
N SER A 146 -8.29 -13.54 -7.53
CA SER A 146 -6.97 -12.94 -7.64
C SER A 146 -7.10 -11.46 -7.94
N PHE A 147 -6.12 -10.67 -7.50
CA PHE A 147 -6.11 -9.23 -7.67
C PHE A 147 -4.67 -8.71 -7.65
N LYS A 148 -4.50 -7.44 -8.03
CA LYS A 148 -3.22 -6.73 -7.99
C LYS A 148 -3.35 -5.47 -7.16
N ILE A 149 -2.31 -5.19 -6.37
CA ILE A 149 -2.12 -3.91 -5.71
C ILE A 149 -1.14 -3.09 -6.57
N ARG A 150 -1.50 -1.86 -6.90
CA ARG A 150 -0.67 -0.97 -7.70
C ARG A 150 -0.36 0.30 -6.93
N LEU A 151 0.93 0.64 -6.89
CA LEU A 151 1.39 1.94 -6.43
C LEU A 151 1.52 2.88 -7.62
N THR A 152 0.96 4.07 -7.50
CA THR A 152 1.10 5.16 -8.47
C THR A 152 1.56 6.43 -7.76
N GLY A 153 2.12 7.35 -8.53
CA GLY A 153 2.57 8.66 -8.08
C GLY A 153 3.33 9.35 -9.20
N TYR A 154 3.82 10.55 -8.93
CA TYR A 154 4.64 11.28 -9.89
C TYR A 154 5.89 11.86 -9.25
N PHE A 155 6.80 12.37 -10.07
CA PHE A 155 8.01 13.07 -9.64
C PHE A 155 8.33 14.21 -10.60
N THR A 156 9.09 15.15 -10.11
CA THR A 156 9.55 16.31 -10.89
C THR A 156 11.06 16.40 -10.92
#